data_f3e0c9a74ab7a3e866fb94c8290f06a3
#
_entry.id   f3e0c9a74ab7a3e866fb94c8290f06a3
#
_cell.length_a   1.000
_cell.length_b   1.000
_cell.length_c   1.000
_cell.angle_alpha   90.00
_cell.angle_beta   90.00
_cell.angle_gamma   90.00
#
_symmetry.space_group_name_H-M   'P 1'
#
loop_
_entity.id
_entity.type
_entity.pdbx_description
1 polymer ?
#
loop_
_entity_poly.entity_id
_entity_poly.type
_entity_poly.pdbx_seq_one_letter_code
_entity_poly.pdbx_strand_id
1 'polypeptide(L)'
;MLFQKAKIFIIDLDTLSDPRIIKFFQLGLLNGKLLLPEPISTKESDYAIQRAKEHIEQLKLIRGLKLKIIPMPTLNDVLKIANKYRAILLTIHSELKTSTNIHPVITTAELFELFRPSYLPGTILKVKITKRGKERNEGIGYLDGGIKVVVENGGNAVGREIEVIIQGSIDTDVGQVVFAKPRFVELQ
;
A
#
# COMPACT_ATOMS: atom_id res chain seq x y z
N MET A 1 -20.92 3.50 -29.62
CA MET A 1 -20.40 3.61 -28.24
C MET A 1 -20.34 2.22 -27.66
N LEU A 2 -19.15 1.62 -27.54
CA LEU A 2 -18.98 0.34 -26.86
C LEU A 2 -19.16 0.56 -25.36
N PHE A 3 -20.27 0.11 -24.80
CA PHE A 3 -20.47 0.11 -23.35
C PHE A 3 -19.45 -0.84 -22.71
N GLN A 4 -18.40 -0.28 -22.18
CA GLN A 4 -17.43 -1.06 -21.41
C GLN A 4 -18.16 -1.63 -20.19
N LYS A 5 -18.25 -2.96 -20.12
CA LYS A 5 -18.93 -3.64 -19.00
C LYS A 5 -18.27 -3.23 -17.68
N ALA A 6 -19.05 -2.75 -16.74
CA ALA A 6 -18.52 -2.31 -15.45
C ALA A 6 -17.69 -3.42 -14.79
N LYS A 7 -16.49 -3.09 -14.34
CA LYS A 7 -15.63 -4.04 -13.62
C LYS A 7 -16.33 -4.49 -12.34
N ILE A 8 -16.15 -5.74 -11.99
CA ILE A 8 -16.66 -6.32 -10.75
C ILE A 8 -15.46 -6.67 -9.89
N PHE A 9 -15.43 -6.15 -8.68
CA PHE A 9 -14.43 -6.45 -7.66
C PHE A 9 -15.06 -7.27 -6.56
N ILE A 10 -14.27 -8.10 -5.90
CA ILE A 10 -14.64 -8.83 -4.69
C ILE A 10 -13.51 -8.69 -3.68
N ILE A 11 -13.85 -8.52 -2.42
CA ILE A 11 -12.91 -8.37 -1.30
C ILE A 11 -13.29 -9.39 -0.24
N ASP A 12 -12.32 -10.05 0.36
CA ASP A 12 -12.51 -10.88 1.56
C ASP A 12 -12.63 -10.01 2.83
N LEU A 13 -13.01 -10.63 3.96
CA LEU A 13 -13.27 -9.92 5.21
C LEU A 13 -11.99 -9.29 5.79
N ASP A 14 -10.87 -10.01 5.75
CA ASP A 14 -9.60 -9.54 6.30
C ASP A 14 -9.09 -8.33 5.51
N THR A 15 -9.18 -8.39 4.19
CA THR A 15 -8.85 -7.29 3.29
C THR A 15 -9.78 -6.09 3.49
N LEU A 16 -11.07 -6.33 3.72
CA LEU A 16 -12.05 -5.26 3.99
C LEU A 16 -11.75 -4.53 5.32
N SER A 17 -11.10 -5.18 6.27
CA SER A 17 -10.69 -4.56 7.53
C SER A 17 -9.49 -3.60 7.38
N ASP A 18 -8.75 -3.64 6.26
CA ASP A 18 -7.62 -2.74 5.98
C ASP A 18 -8.11 -1.37 5.47
N PRO A 19 -7.89 -0.28 6.22
CA PRO A 19 -8.37 1.06 5.84
C PRO A 19 -7.76 1.59 4.54
N ARG A 20 -6.61 1.04 4.13
CA ARG A 20 -5.91 1.49 2.92
C ARG A 20 -6.68 1.10 1.66
N ILE A 21 -7.36 -0.05 1.67
CA ILE A 21 -8.20 -0.51 0.55
C ILE A 21 -9.33 0.48 0.27
N ILE A 22 -9.94 1.03 1.31
CA ILE A 22 -11.03 1.99 1.17
C ILE A 22 -10.58 3.23 0.40
N LYS A 23 -9.32 3.67 0.61
CA LYS A 23 -8.74 4.82 -0.08
C LYS A 23 -8.69 4.67 -1.58
N PHE A 24 -8.44 3.47 -2.12
CA PHE A 24 -8.45 3.25 -3.58
C PHE A 24 -9.83 3.53 -4.20
N PHE A 25 -10.90 3.16 -3.49
CA PHE A 25 -12.26 3.47 -3.92
C PHE A 25 -12.61 4.95 -3.70
N GLN A 26 -12.23 5.55 -2.57
CA GLN A 26 -12.46 6.96 -2.28
C GLN A 26 -11.77 7.88 -3.28
N LEU A 27 -10.55 7.54 -3.71
CA LEU A 27 -9.79 8.28 -4.72
C LEU A 27 -10.26 7.99 -6.16
N GLY A 28 -11.22 7.08 -6.35
CA GLY A 28 -11.73 6.70 -7.68
C GLY A 28 -10.76 5.85 -8.52
N LEU A 29 -9.66 5.37 -7.92
CA LEU A 29 -8.69 4.50 -8.60
C LEU A 29 -9.30 3.13 -8.92
N LEU A 30 -10.18 2.64 -8.06
CA LEU A 30 -11.02 1.46 -8.30
C LEU A 30 -12.47 1.90 -8.37
N ASN A 31 -13.14 1.55 -9.47
CA ASN A 31 -14.54 1.94 -9.70
C ASN A 31 -15.30 0.79 -10.38
N GLY A 32 -16.57 0.63 -10.03
CA GLY A 32 -17.43 -0.40 -10.60
C GLY A 32 -18.41 -0.98 -9.60
N LYS A 33 -18.61 -2.30 -9.68
CA LYS A 33 -19.42 -3.07 -8.72
C LYS A 33 -18.51 -3.79 -7.74
N LEU A 34 -18.75 -3.60 -6.45
CA LEU A 34 -17.99 -4.23 -5.38
C LEU A 34 -18.85 -5.25 -4.64
N LEU A 35 -18.38 -6.49 -4.60
CA LEU A 35 -18.98 -7.57 -3.82
C LEU A 35 -18.24 -7.63 -2.49
N LEU A 36 -19.00 -7.55 -1.40
CA LEU A 36 -18.49 -7.50 -0.03
C LEU A 36 -18.99 -8.70 0.77
N PRO A 37 -18.15 -9.26 1.67
CA PRO A 37 -18.61 -10.27 2.61
C PRO A 37 -19.63 -9.67 3.58
N GLU A 38 -20.59 -10.46 4.00
CA GLU A 38 -21.44 -10.12 5.12
C GLU A 38 -20.63 -10.24 6.42
N PRO A 39 -20.44 -9.16 7.17
CA PRO A 39 -19.69 -9.20 8.41
C PRO A 39 -20.53 -9.82 9.53
N ILE A 40 -20.62 -11.14 9.55
CA ILE A 40 -21.32 -11.91 10.57
C ILE A 40 -20.39 -12.13 11.75
N SER A 41 -20.74 -11.60 12.91
CA SER A 41 -20.04 -11.87 14.17
C SER A 41 -20.85 -12.83 15.01
N THR A 42 -20.19 -13.88 15.46
CA THR A 42 -20.67 -14.72 16.56
C THR A 42 -20.17 -14.23 17.92
N LYS A 43 -19.22 -13.25 17.93
CA LYS A 43 -18.66 -12.63 19.15
C LYS A 43 -18.57 -11.13 18.95
N GLU A 44 -19.15 -10.33 19.84
CA GLU A 44 -19.18 -8.86 19.78
C GLU A 44 -17.78 -8.18 19.83
N SER A 45 -16.73 -8.94 20.17
CA SER A 45 -15.37 -8.44 20.38
C SER A 45 -14.43 -8.62 19.20
N ASP A 46 -14.93 -9.02 18.03
CA ASP A 46 -14.05 -9.17 16.85
C ASP A 46 -13.78 -7.80 16.18
N TYR A 47 -12.62 -7.26 16.45
CA TYR A 47 -12.16 -5.96 15.96
C TYR A 47 -12.18 -5.87 14.42
N ALA A 48 -11.83 -6.95 13.72
CA ALA A 48 -11.83 -6.97 12.26
C ALA A 48 -13.25 -6.82 11.70
N ILE A 49 -14.23 -7.48 12.34
CA ILE A 49 -15.64 -7.39 11.94
C ILE A 49 -16.20 -5.99 12.20
N GLN A 50 -15.87 -5.38 13.34
CA GLN A 50 -16.30 -4.01 13.62
C GLN A 50 -15.74 -3.03 12.57
N ARG A 51 -14.44 -3.13 12.26
CA ARG A 51 -13.83 -2.31 11.22
C ARG A 51 -14.43 -2.55 9.85
N ALA A 52 -14.70 -3.80 9.48
CA ALA A 52 -15.36 -4.13 8.23
C ALA A 52 -16.75 -3.46 8.11
N LYS A 53 -17.53 -3.45 9.21
CA LYS A 53 -18.83 -2.74 9.24
C LYS A 53 -18.67 -1.24 9.01
N GLU A 54 -17.74 -0.59 9.71
CA GLU A 54 -17.42 0.83 9.54
C GLU A 54 -17.00 1.14 8.09
N HIS A 55 -16.16 0.30 7.51
CA HIS A 55 -15.69 0.46 6.14
C HIS A 55 -16.81 0.26 5.11
N ILE A 56 -17.74 -0.65 5.34
CA ILE A 56 -18.93 -0.80 4.49
C ILE A 56 -19.75 0.51 4.48
N GLU A 57 -19.95 1.12 5.64
CA GLU A 57 -20.69 2.40 5.70
C GLU A 57 -19.93 3.51 4.94
N GLN A 58 -18.60 3.58 5.06
CA GLN A 58 -17.82 4.54 4.28
C GLN A 58 -17.92 4.29 2.77
N LEU A 59 -17.88 3.03 2.34
CA LEU A 59 -18.00 2.66 0.93
C LEU A 59 -19.39 3.01 0.36
N LYS A 60 -20.47 2.93 1.14
CA LYS A 60 -21.82 3.34 0.73
C LYS A 60 -21.92 4.82 0.35
N LEU A 61 -21.06 5.66 0.93
CA LEU A 61 -21.02 7.10 0.65
C LEU A 61 -20.32 7.46 -0.67
N ILE A 62 -19.61 6.51 -1.30
CA ILE A 62 -18.87 6.76 -2.53
C ILE A 62 -19.83 6.81 -3.72
N ARG A 63 -19.93 7.99 -4.35
CA ARG A 63 -20.79 8.20 -5.50
C ARG A 63 -20.35 7.34 -6.70
N GLY A 64 -21.28 6.58 -7.26
CA GLY A 64 -21.05 5.73 -8.44
C GLY A 64 -20.53 4.33 -8.13
N LEU A 65 -20.13 4.04 -6.90
CA LEU A 65 -19.75 2.69 -6.47
C LEU A 65 -21.02 1.87 -6.19
N LYS A 66 -21.16 0.70 -6.82
CA LYS A 66 -22.29 -0.22 -6.61
C LYS A 66 -21.87 -1.34 -5.68
N LEU A 67 -22.43 -1.35 -4.47
CA LEU A 67 -22.15 -2.38 -3.47
C LEU A 67 -23.17 -3.52 -3.52
N LYS A 68 -22.68 -4.74 -3.29
CA LYS A 68 -23.52 -5.91 -3.04
C LYS A 68 -22.90 -6.74 -1.92
N ILE A 69 -23.59 -6.88 -0.82
CA ILE A 69 -23.20 -7.74 0.31
C ILE A 69 -23.68 -9.15 0.01
N ILE A 70 -22.80 -10.13 0.21
CA ILE A 70 -23.04 -11.55 -0.09
C ILE A 70 -22.45 -12.39 1.06
N PRO A 71 -23.16 -13.40 1.56
CA PRO A 71 -22.58 -14.35 2.52
C PRO A 71 -21.36 -15.05 1.94
N MET A 72 -20.20 -14.83 2.53
CA MET A 72 -18.91 -15.42 2.14
C MET A 72 -18.11 -15.73 3.43
N PRO A 73 -18.51 -16.76 4.19
CA PRO A 73 -17.90 -17.02 5.49
C PRO A 73 -16.46 -17.56 5.41
N THR A 74 -16.04 -18.08 4.26
CA THR A 74 -14.69 -18.65 4.05
C THR A 74 -14.04 -18.10 2.81
N LEU A 75 -12.70 -18.15 2.74
CA LEU A 75 -11.94 -17.80 1.52
C LEU A 75 -12.36 -18.64 0.31
N ASN A 76 -12.71 -19.92 0.51
CA ASN A 76 -13.24 -20.76 -0.56
C ASN A 76 -14.55 -20.24 -1.14
N ASP A 77 -15.42 -19.66 -0.31
CA ASP A 77 -16.67 -19.06 -0.80
C ASP A 77 -16.37 -17.76 -1.56
N VAL A 78 -15.39 -16.96 -1.12
CA VAL A 78 -14.91 -15.80 -1.86
C VAL A 78 -14.44 -16.22 -3.26
N LEU A 79 -13.63 -17.28 -3.38
CA LEU A 79 -13.15 -17.80 -4.66
C LEU A 79 -14.29 -18.30 -5.56
N LYS A 80 -15.25 -19.06 -5.02
CA LYS A 80 -16.43 -19.53 -5.78
C LYS A 80 -17.24 -18.34 -6.33
N ILE A 81 -17.43 -17.30 -5.52
CA ILE A 81 -18.19 -16.11 -5.90
C ILE A 81 -17.40 -15.27 -6.89
N ALA A 82 -16.08 -15.11 -6.70
CA ALA A 82 -15.20 -14.45 -7.67
C ALA A 82 -15.32 -15.10 -9.06
N ASN A 83 -15.26 -16.42 -9.12
CA ASN A 83 -15.43 -17.19 -10.35
C ASN A 83 -16.82 -17.00 -10.96
N LYS A 84 -17.89 -17.13 -10.19
CA LYS A 84 -19.27 -16.96 -10.63
C LYS A 84 -19.54 -15.60 -11.27
N TYR A 85 -19.00 -14.53 -10.68
CA TYR A 85 -19.21 -13.18 -11.17
C TYR A 85 -18.11 -12.69 -12.12
N ARG A 86 -17.07 -13.49 -12.38
CA ARG A 86 -15.84 -13.09 -13.07
C ARG A 86 -15.28 -11.80 -12.47
N ALA A 87 -15.21 -11.76 -11.15
CA ALA A 87 -14.80 -10.60 -10.40
C ALA A 87 -13.28 -10.58 -10.19
N ILE A 88 -12.69 -9.40 -10.16
CA ILE A 88 -11.29 -9.18 -9.75
C ILE A 88 -11.25 -9.34 -8.24
N LEU A 89 -10.49 -10.30 -7.73
CA LEU A 89 -10.29 -10.49 -6.30
C LEU A 89 -9.20 -9.54 -5.79
N LEU A 90 -9.56 -8.72 -4.80
CA LEU A 90 -8.61 -7.92 -4.02
C LEU A 90 -8.44 -8.61 -2.67
N THR A 91 -7.20 -8.95 -2.30
CA THR A 91 -6.94 -9.74 -1.09
C THR A 91 -5.58 -9.44 -0.48
N ILE A 92 -5.48 -9.61 0.86
CA ILE A 92 -4.18 -9.62 1.56
C ILE A 92 -3.49 -10.99 1.44
N HIS A 93 -4.22 -12.02 1.02
CA HIS A 93 -3.79 -13.42 0.98
C HIS A 93 -3.05 -13.72 -0.34
N SER A 94 -1.73 -13.64 -0.34
CA SER A 94 -0.89 -13.85 -1.52
C SER A 94 -0.96 -15.28 -2.08
N GLU A 95 -1.23 -16.27 -1.23
CA GLU A 95 -1.40 -17.68 -1.60
C GLU A 95 -2.58 -17.91 -2.55
N LEU A 96 -3.58 -17.03 -2.57
CA LEU A 96 -4.71 -17.14 -3.47
C LEU A 96 -4.34 -16.90 -4.94
N LYS A 97 -3.23 -16.24 -5.23
CA LYS A 97 -2.74 -16.05 -6.60
C LYS A 97 -2.45 -17.34 -7.34
N THR A 98 -1.91 -18.32 -6.63
CA THR A 98 -1.56 -19.61 -7.18
C THR A 98 -2.74 -20.57 -7.24
N SER A 99 -3.79 -20.28 -6.48
CA SER A 99 -4.96 -21.16 -6.33
C SER A 99 -6.01 -20.98 -7.43
N THR A 100 -5.90 -19.93 -8.27
CA THR A 100 -6.91 -19.63 -9.30
C THR A 100 -6.29 -19.24 -10.63
N ASN A 101 -6.51 -20.05 -11.67
CA ASN A 101 -6.13 -19.72 -13.05
C ASN A 101 -7.18 -18.88 -13.80
N ILE A 102 -8.26 -18.44 -13.16
CA ILE A 102 -9.48 -18.01 -13.89
C ILE A 102 -9.76 -16.50 -13.80
N HIS A 103 -9.31 -15.82 -12.75
CA HIS A 103 -9.56 -14.37 -12.58
C HIS A 103 -8.32 -13.64 -12.10
N PRO A 104 -8.18 -12.32 -12.40
CA PRO A 104 -7.12 -11.53 -11.80
C PRO A 104 -7.30 -11.50 -10.29
N VAL A 105 -6.30 -12.01 -9.58
CA VAL A 105 -6.13 -11.82 -8.14
C VAL A 105 -5.10 -10.72 -7.97
N ILE A 106 -5.47 -9.63 -7.33
CA ILE A 106 -4.61 -8.50 -7.02
C ILE A 106 -4.41 -8.49 -5.52
N THR A 107 -3.18 -8.62 -5.06
CA THR A 107 -2.89 -8.52 -3.64
C THR A 107 -2.69 -7.07 -3.22
N THR A 108 -3.01 -6.77 -1.97
CA THR A 108 -2.75 -5.43 -1.41
C THR A 108 -1.26 -5.09 -1.44
N ALA A 109 -0.39 -6.09 -1.24
CA ALA A 109 1.06 -5.92 -1.35
C ALA A 109 1.47 -5.38 -2.73
N GLU A 110 0.91 -5.93 -3.82
CA GLU A 110 1.18 -5.43 -5.18
C GLU A 110 0.68 -4.02 -5.39
N LEU A 111 -0.54 -3.70 -4.91
CA LEU A 111 -1.07 -2.35 -5.03
C LEU A 111 -0.18 -1.35 -4.31
N PHE A 112 0.28 -1.67 -3.10
CA PHE A 112 1.16 -0.77 -2.35
C PHE A 112 2.54 -0.65 -2.98
N GLU A 113 3.07 -1.72 -3.54
CA GLU A 113 4.35 -1.70 -4.24
C GLU A 113 4.33 -0.77 -5.47
N LEU A 114 3.21 -0.75 -6.22
CA LEU A 114 3.04 0.14 -7.36
C LEU A 114 3.08 1.64 -6.98
N PHE A 115 2.73 1.98 -5.75
CA PHE A 115 2.71 3.36 -5.24
C PHE A 115 3.91 3.68 -4.34
N ARG A 116 4.85 2.75 -4.18
CA ARG A 116 6.07 3.00 -3.42
C ARG A 116 6.88 4.09 -4.11
N PRO A 117 7.34 5.13 -3.39
CA PRO A 117 8.21 6.13 -3.96
C PRO A 117 9.47 5.51 -4.55
N SER A 118 9.82 5.88 -5.77
CA SER A 118 11.03 5.43 -6.44
C SER A 118 12.11 6.51 -6.27
N TYR A 119 13.22 6.14 -5.65
CA TYR A 119 14.36 7.03 -5.42
C TYR A 119 15.43 6.77 -6.47
N LEU A 120 15.27 7.44 -7.63
CA LEU A 120 16.18 7.27 -8.76
C LEU A 120 17.51 8.00 -8.53
N PRO A 121 18.63 7.42 -8.96
CA PRO A 121 19.92 8.11 -8.95
C PRO A 121 19.85 9.46 -9.66
N GLY A 122 20.49 10.48 -9.08
CA GLY A 122 20.47 11.86 -9.59
C GLY A 122 19.33 12.71 -9.07
N THR A 123 18.30 12.14 -8.43
CA THR A 123 17.23 12.93 -7.80
C THR A 123 17.78 13.73 -6.64
N ILE A 124 17.35 15.01 -6.54
CA ILE A 124 17.73 15.91 -5.45
C ILE A 124 16.59 15.94 -4.44
N LEU A 125 16.93 15.72 -3.17
CA LEU A 125 16.00 15.78 -2.05
C LEU A 125 16.56 16.63 -0.91
N LYS A 126 15.67 17.17 -0.06
CA LYS A 126 16.04 17.75 1.23
C LYS A 126 15.88 16.69 2.31
N VAL A 127 16.94 16.52 3.10
CA VAL A 127 16.96 15.52 4.17
C VAL A 127 17.49 16.17 5.45
N LYS A 128 16.72 16.05 6.54
CA LYS A 128 17.18 16.43 7.87
C LYS A 128 18.05 15.31 8.42
N ILE A 129 19.33 15.61 8.65
CA ILE A 129 20.25 14.65 9.27
C ILE A 129 19.99 14.60 10.77
N THR A 130 19.55 13.44 11.25
CA THR A 130 19.14 13.25 12.65
C THR A 130 20.24 12.70 13.54
N LYS A 131 21.15 11.91 12.96
CA LYS A 131 22.28 11.30 13.69
C LYS A 131 23.43 10.93 12.76
N ARG A 132 24.59 10.62 13.32
CA ARG A 132 25.71 10.05 12.57
C ARG A 132 25.42 8.61 12.16
N GLY A 133 25.95 8.20 11.01
CA GLY A 133 25.91 6.84 10.49
C GLY A 133 26.88 5.90 11.18
N LYS A 134 27.01 4.70 10.61
CA LYS A 134 27.96 3.68 11.09
C LYS A 134 29.40 4.06 10.71
N GLU A 135 29.59 4.58 9.53
CA GLU A 135 30.87 5.10 9.07
C GLU A 135 31.10 6.51 9.62
N ARG A 136 32.39 6.86 9.82
CA ARG A 136 32.77 8.10 10.53
C ARG A 136 32.22 9.39 9.93
N ASN A 137 32.01 9.40 8.61
CA ASN A 137 31.57 10.57 7.84
C ASN A 137 30.10 10.51 7.42
N GLU A 138 29.38 9.43 7.73
CA GLU A 138 27.98 9.28 7.33
C GLU A 138 27.03 10.07 8.22
N GLY A 139 26.00 10.64 7.60
CA GLY A 139 24.80 11.14 8.25
C GLY A 139 23.59 10.27 7.97
N ILE A 140 22.70 10.13 8.94
CA ILE A 140 21.44 9.40 8.80
C ILE A 140 20.30 10.39 8.90
N GLY A 141 19.41 10.36 7.92
CA GLY A 141 18.12 11.04 7.92
C GLY A 141 16.98 10.08 7.59
N TYR A 142 15.77 10.61 7.56
CA TYR A 142 14.58 9.86 7.21
C TYR A 142 13.68 10.71 6.31
N LEU A 143 13.10 10.07 5.29
CA LEU A 143 12.05 10.63 4.45
C LEU A 143 10.67 10.23 4.98
N ASP A 144 9.63 10.78 4.36
CA ASP A 144 8.25 10.42 4.65
C ASP A 144 8.05 8.90 4.51
N GLY A 145 7.24 8.34 5.40
CA GLY A 145 7.06 6.88 5.49
C GLY A 145 8.19 6.15 6.23
N GLY A 146 9.15 6.86 6.86
CA GLY A 146 10.20 6.26 7.68
C GLY A 146 11.37 5.68 6.87
N ILE A 147 11.49 6.02 5.59
CA ILE A 147 12.55 5.53 4.71
C ILE A 147 13.89 6.11 5.14
N LYS A 148 14.82 5.22 5.47
CA LYS A 148 16.16 5.62 5.93
C LYS A 148 17.00 6.14 4.78
N VAL A 149 17.66 7.29 4.99
CA VAL A 149 18.65 7.82 4.07
C VAL A 149 20.02 7.82 4.74
N VAL A 150 20.97 7.18 4.07
CA VAL A 150 22.39 7.20 4.44
C VAL A 150 23.08 8.21 3.54
N VAL A 151 23.58 9.29 4.13
CA VAL A 151 24.23 10.38 3.41
C VAL A 151 25.74 10.30 3.63
N GLU A 152 26.46 9.90 2.59
CA GLU A 152 27.92 9.90 2.56
C GLU A 152 28.44 11.34 2.81
N ASN A 153 29.42 11.52 3.68
CA ASN A 153 29.92 12.83 4.10
C ASN A 153 28.89 13.76 4.76
N GLY A 154 27.74 13.22 5.19
CA GLY A 154 26.69 13.95 5.90
C GLY A 154 26.86 14.06 7.40
N GLY A 155 27.89 13.43 7.97
CA GLY A 155 28.07 13.34 9.43
C GLY A 155 28.26 14.68 10.15
N ASN A 156 28.76 15.71 9.46
CA ASN A 156 28.91 17.07 10.01
C ASN A 156 27.61 17.91 9.94
N ALA A 157 26.57 17.40 9.27
CA ALA A 157 25.29 18.09 9.11
C ALA A 157 24.23 17.65 10.13
N VAL A 158 24.60 16.91 11.19
CA VAL A 158 23.64 16.47 12.21
C VAL A 158 22.89 17.67 12.80
N GLY A 159 21.56 17.56 12.86
CA GLY A 159 20.64 18.60 13.28
C GLY A 159 20.22 19.57 12.17
N ARG A 160 20.86 19.55 11.01
CA ARG A 160 20.56 20.41 9.86
C ARG A 160 19.81 19.68 8.76
N GLU A 161 19.03 20.42 8.00
CA GLU A 161 18.44 19.97 6.73
C GLU A 161 19.39 20.36 5.59
N ILE A 162 19.73 19.39 4.74
CA ILE A 162 20.66 19.59 3.62
C ILE A 162 20.05 19.04 2.32
N GLU A 163 20.45 19.62 1.18
CA GLU A 163 20.14 19.04 -0.13
C GLU A 163 21.11 17.90 -0.42
N VAL A 164 20.57 16.77 -0.83
CA VAL A 164 21.34 15.59 -1.18
C VAL A 164 20.97 15.10 -2.58
N ILE A 165 21.93 14.47 -3.25
CA ILE A 165 21.73 13.78 -4.53
C ILE A 165 21.71 12.29 -4.25
N ILE A 166 20.61 11.63 -4.66
CA ILE A 166 20.49 10.19 -4.54
C ILE A 166 21.51 9.49 -5.43
N GLN A 167 22.17 8.50 -4.88
CA GLN A 167 23.09 7.62 -5.60
C GLN A 167 22.45 6.27 -5.94
N GLY A 168 21.51 5.81 -5.13
CA GLY A 168 20.76 4.59 -5.30
C GLY A 168 19.93 4.23 -4.10
N SER A 169 19.19 3.14 -4.20
CA SER A 169 18.43 2.57 -3.09
C SER A 169 18.48 1.05 -3.12
N ILE A 170 18.35 0.44 -1.94
CA ILE A 170 18.23 -1.02 -1.78
C ILE A 170 17.02 -1.33 -0.92
N ASP A 171 16.37 -2.44 -1.19
CA ASP A 171 15.35 -3.01 -0.32
C ASP A 171 16.01 -3.98 0.67
N THR A 172 15.61 -3.87 1.93
CA THR A 172 16.08 -4.72 3.01
C THR A 172 14.88 -5.33 3.74
N ASP A 173 15.10 -6.35 4.56
CA ASP A 173 14.03 -6.98 5.36
C ASP A 173 13.32 -6.01 6.31
N VAL A 174 13.96 -4.88 6.64
CA VAL A 174 13.41 -3.84 7.53
C VAL A 174 12.93 -2.59 6.78
N GLY A 175 12.88 -2.62 5.46
CA GLY A 175 12.43 -1.52 4.61
C GLY A 175 13.48 -1.01 3.63
N GLN A 176 13.14 0.04 2.89
CA GLN A 176 14.02 0.65 1.89
C GLN A 176 15.08 1.54 2.54
N VAL A 177 16.31 1.44 2.04
CA VAL A 177 17.43 2.32 2.40
C VAL A 177 17.90 3.06 1.16
N VAL A 178 17.96 4.37 1.24
CA VAL A 178 18.43 5.27 0.18
C VAL A 178 19.84 5.72 0.50
N PHE A 179 20.73 5.67 -0.47
CA PHE A 179 22.09 6.22 -0.39
C PHE A 179 22.17 7.51 -1.15
N ALA A 180 22.79 8.53 -0.53
CA ALA A 180 22.88 9.87 -1.08
C ALA A 180 24.21 10.52 -0.70
N LYS A 181 24.53 11.63 -1.37
CA LYS A 181 25.65 12.52 -1.02
C LYS A 181 25.17 13.96 -0.98
N PRO A 182 25.79 14.85 -0.20
CA PRO A 182 25.45 16.27 -0.22
C PRO A 182 25.57 16.84 -1.63
N ARG A 183 24.61 17.67 -2.04
CA ARG A 183 24.64 18.33 -3.36
C ARG A 183 25.84 19.27 -3.50
N PHE A 184 26.17 19.94 -2.42
CA PHE A 184 27.34 20.82 -2.35
C PHE A 184 28.22 20.33 -1.20
N VAL A 185 29.45 20.03 -1.49
CA VAL A 185 30.49 19.90 -0.47
C VAL A 185 30.88 21.33 -0.12
N GLU A 186 30.46 21.83 1.06
CA GLU A 186 31.09 23.02 1.60
C GLU A 186 32.57 22.67 1.79
N LEU A 187 33.41 23.19 0.91
CA LEU A 187 34.86 23.16 1.10
C LEU A 187 35.14 23.95 2.37
N GLN A 188 35.49 23.23 3.44
CA GLN A 188 36.11 23.83 4.62
C GLN A 188 37.57 24.13 4.34
#